data_840fb72d48c2b988e4a740f54331e3cc
#
_entry.id   840fb72d48c2b988e4a740f54331e3cc
#
_cell.length_a   1.000
_cell.length_b   1.000
_cell.length_c   1.000
_cell.angle_alpha   90.00
_cell.angle_beta   90.00
_cell.angle_gamma   90.00
#
_symmetry.space_group_name_H-M   'P 1'
#
loop_
_entity.id
_entity.type
_entity.pdbx_description
1 polymer ?
#
loop_
_entity_poly.entity_id
_entity_poly.type
_entity_poly.pdbx_seq_one_letter_code
_entity_poly.pdbx_strand_id
1 'polypeptide(L)'
;DHLIVDGCTVLGMEPTYSEEAESYRDKIQKFISENLPANWQGIGSLTGDAKAEFVGEWRRILSDNELLATMWPKDYGGPGLSANENVIIAEEFTKAGLPTGGSNDGFGIGMVGNTLIEWGTEEQKKHYLPRILDGDDLWCQGYSEPGAGSDLANLGCKAELDGDEWVLNGQKIWTSSGHLANWIFVLGRTAPEDAKHQGITFFLCPMDQAGIEVRPIVNIAGHSHFNEVFFSDARVPKENVIGQVNGGWAVAMTLLGYERGFGATTTYFRYRSELDRLVEMAQAKGRTEDPSIRQRLAWCHSKVEIMRWLGQQVLTSFLNGEAPGPKSSIGKLNWSEYHRTVTELSLDILGADAMVMEGDTAYAAGLGAADAGTPNTTSAWINSFLAARSGTIYAGTSQVQRNIIGERVLGLPKEPRADEGPWNETLR
;
A
#
# COMPACT_ATOMS: atom_id res chain seq x y z
N ASP A 1 35.64 -5.93 10.32
CA ASP A 1 35.55 -5.24 11.60
C ASP A 1 34.18 -4.57 11.67
N HIS A 2 33.31 -5.14 12.47
CA HIS A 2 31.97 -4.68 12.76
C HIS A 2 32.03 -3.27 13.32
N LEU A 3 31.31 -2.32 12.71
CA LEU A 3 30.91 -1.08 13.38
C LEU A 3 29.82 -1.44 14.41
N ILE A 4 30.20 -2.20 15.42
CA ILE A 4 29.45 -2.32 16.65
C ILE A 4 29.95 -1.17 17.53
N VAL A 5 29.10 -0.18 17.71
CA VAL A 5 29.23 0.71 18.86
C VAL A 5 28.80 -0.12 20.06
N ASP A 6 29.75 -0.86 20.62
CA ASP A 6 29.60 -1.53 21.91
C ASP A 6 29.22 -0.48 22.97
N GLY A 7 28.12 -0.68 23.63
CA GLY A 7 27.87 -0.08 24.92
C GLY A 7 26.68 0.84 25.11
N CYS A 8 25.68 0.84 24.20
CA CYS A 8 24.39 1.41 24.55
C CYS A 8 23.29 0.34 24.41
N THR A 9 23.28 -0.59 25.35
CA THR A 9 22.10 -1.39 25.62
C THR A 9 21.06 -0.43 26.17
N VAL A 10 20.18 0.07 25.30
CA VAL A 10 18.94 0.71 25.74
C VAL A 10 18.09 -0.40 26.35
N LEU A 11 18.28 -0.62 27.63
CA LEU A 11 17.53 -1.58 28.42
C LEU A 11 16.04 -1.24 28.32
N GLY A 12 15.24 -2.14 27.75
CA GLY A 12 13.84 -2.23 28.08
C GLY A 12 12.83 -1.51 27.19
N MET A 13 13.16 -1.16 25.93
CA MET A 13 12.16 -0.57 25.01
C MET A 13 11.81 -1.48 23.81
N GLU A 14 12.23 -2.73 23.84
CA GLU A 14 11.70 -3.71 22.87
C GLU A 14 10.34 -4.20 23.32
N PRO A 15 9.34 -4.33 22.42
CA PRO A 15 8.06 -4.90 22.79
C PRO A 15 8.30 -6.33 23.29
N THR A 16 7.92 -6.58 24.53
CA THR A 16 7.87 -7.94 25.06
C THR A 16 6.52 -8.55 24.69
N TYR A 17 6.56 -9.56 23.88
CA TYR A 17 5.37 -10.33 23.56
C TYR A 17 5.05 -11.30 24.71
N SER A 18 3.78 -11.68 24.84
CA SER A 18 3.39 -12.74 25.78
C SER A 18 3.97 -14.10 25.37
N GLU A 19 4.05 -15.03 26.31
CA GLU A 19 4.48 -16.42 26.01
C GLU A 19 3.60 -17.06 24.93
N GLU A 20 2.32 -16.77 24.90
CA GLU A 20 1.40 -17.23 23.87
C GLU A 20 1.74 -16.68 22.50
N ALA A 21 2.05 -15.37 22.43
CA ALA A 21 2.46 -14.70 21.20
C ALA A 21 3.81 -15.23 20.67
N GLU A 22 4.79 -15.48 21.55
CA GLU A 22 6.07 -16.09 21.14
C GLU A 22 5.88 -17.54 20.69
N SER A 23 5.02 -18.31 21.34
CA SER A 23 4.66 -19.66 20.87
C SER A 23 3.99 -19.65 19.49
N TYR A 24 3.20 -18.61 19.20
CA TYR A 24 2.62 -18.44 17.87
C TYR A 24 3.70 -18.05 16.85
N ARG A 25 4.66 -17.21 17.22
CA ARG A 25 5.82 -16.87 16.40
C ARG A 25 6.61 -18.10 15.97
N ASP A 26 6.88 -19.01 16.92
CA ASP A 26 7.56 -20.27 16.63
C ASP A 26 6.80 -21.12 15.60
N LYS A 27 5.47 -21.14 15.67
CA LYS A 27 4.61 -21.83 14.68
C LYS A 27 4.76 -21.20 13.27
N ILE A 28 4.74 -19.88 13.20
CA ILE A 28 4.90 -19.18 11.91
C ILE A 28 6.31 -19.38 11.34
N GLN A 29 7.34 -19.30 12.15
CA GLN A 29 8.71 -19.56 11.71
C GLN A 29 8.89 -21.00 11.22
N LYS A 30 8.30 -21.97 11.90
CA LYS A 30 8.29 -23.36 11.46
C LYS A 30 7.54 -23.51 10.13
N PHE A 31 6.34 -22.95 10.01
CA PHE A 31 5.58 -22.92 8.75
C PHE A 31 6.41 -22.35 7.60
N ILE A 32 7.08 -21.22 7.80
CA ILE A 32 7.95 -20.59 6.81
C ILE A 32 9.07 -21.56 6.40
N SER A 33 9.77 -22.16 7.37
CA SER A 33 10.89 -23.05 7.10
C SER A 33 10.50 -24.35 6.36
N GLU A 34 9.28 -24.84 6.58
CA GLU A 34 8.77 -26.06 5.93
C GLU A 34 8.26 -25.84 4.50
N ASN A 35 7.91 -24.59 4.15
CA ASN A 35 7.28 -24.27 2.87
C ASN A 35 8.15 -23.45 1.93
N LEU A 36 9.37 -23.05 2.35
CA LEU A 36 10.27 -22.31 1.49
C LEU A 36 11.38 -23.18 0.89
N PRO A 37 11.84 -22.84 -0.33
CA PRO A 37 13.06 -23.44 -0.88
C PRO A 37 14.27 -23.20 0.03
N ALA A 38 15.18 -24.17 0.12
CA ALA A 38 16.39 -24.08 0.97
C ALA A 38 17.32 -22.90 0.61
N ASN A 39 17.24 -22.42 -0.64
CA ASN A 39 18.03 -21.29 -1.15
C ASN A 39 17.24 -19.98 -1.23
N TRP A 40 16.14 -19.86 -0.50
CA TRP A 40 15.31 -18.66 -0.49
C TRP A 40 16.07 -17.41 -0.03
N GLN A 41 15.96 -16.32 -0.80
CA GLN A 41 16.63 -15.06 -0.51
C GLN A 41 15.64 -13.88 -0.36
N GLY A 42 14.35 -14.15 -0.52
CA GLY A 42 13.28 -13.15 -0.54
C GLY A 42 12.66 -12.99 -1.93
N ILE A 43 11.43 -12.51 -1.96
CA ILE A 43 10.65 -12.33 -3.20
C ILE A 43 11.33 -11.39 -4.22
N GLY A 44 12.17 -10.49 -3.74
CA GLY A 44 12.93 -9.56 -4.59
C GLY A 44 14.06 -10.23 -5.37
N SER A 45 14.41 -11.49 -5.07
CA SER A 45 15.37 -12.27 -5.87
C SER A 45 14.73 -12.87 -7.14
N LEU A 46 13.39 -12.84 -7.23
CA LEU A 46 12.65 -13.40 -8.35
C LEU A 46 12.12 -12.28 -9.27
N THR A 47 12.09 -12.57 -10.59
CA THR A 47 11.58 -11.65 -11.62
C THR A 47 10.69 -12.39 -12.62
N GLY A 48 9.88 -11.66 -13.39
CA GLY A 48 9.06 -12.18 -14.48
C GLY A 48 8.17 -13.35 -14.05
N ASP A 49 8.14 -14.40 -14.89
CA ASP A 49 7.28 -15.57 -14.71
C ASP A 49 7.60 -16.34 -13.42
N ALA A 50 8.86 -16.44 -13.02
CA ALA A 50 9.26 -17.12 -11.79
C ALA A 50 8.69 -16.43 -10.54
N LYS A 51 8.62 -15.09 -10.53
CA LYS A 51 7.96 -14.34 -9.45
C LYS A 51 6.45 -14.58 -9.45
N ALA A 52 5.82 -14.56 -10.61
CA ALA A 52 4.37 -14.77 -10.75
C ALA A 52 3.97 -16.19 -10.31
N GLU A 53 4.72 -17.20 -10.73
CA GLU A 53 4.51 -18.62 -10.35
C GLU A 53 4.65 -18.80 -8.83
N PHE A 54 5.75 -18.29 -8.24
CA PHE A 54 5.95 -18.37 -6.80
C PHE A 54 4.82 -17.69 -6.03
N VAL A 55 4.39 -16.47 -6.42
CA VAL A 55 3.32 -15.74 -5.73
C VAL A 55 1.99 -16.49 -5.81
N GLY A 56 1.68 -17.11 -6.97
CA GLY A 56 0.49 -17.93 -7.14
C GLY A 56 0.51 -19.18 -6.26
N GLU A 57 1.63 -19.91 -6.23
CA GLU A 57 1.79 -21.10 -5.39
C GLU A 57 1.77 -20.73 -3.90
N TRP A 58 2.47 -19.67 -3.51
CA TRP A 58 2.50 -19.19 -2.15
C TRP A 58 1.10 -18.79 -1.67
N ARG A 59 0.31 -18.09 -2.49
CA ARG A 59 -1.07 -17.77 -2.17
C ARG A 59 -1.90 -19.02 -1.87
N ARG A 60 -1.73 -20.10 -2.68
CA ARG A 60 -2.40 -21.36 -2.46
C ARG A 60 -1.97 -22.00 -1.13
N ILE A 61 -0.66 -22.00 -0.83
CA ILE A 61 -0.12 -22.49 0.45
C ILE A 61 -0.73 -21.72 1.62
N LEU A 62 -0.84 -20.39 1.52
CA LEU A 62 -1.48 -19.57 2.56
C LEU A 62 -2.96 -19.92 2.76
N SER A 63 -3.69 -20.10 1.65
CA SER A 63 -5.10 -20.50 1.69
C SER A 63 -5.28 -21.86 2.36
N ASP A 64 -4.51 -22.86 1.97
CA ASP A 64 -4.57 -24.23 2.50
C ASP A 64 -4.23 -24.32 4.00
N ASN A 65 -3.51 -23.31 4.54
CA ASN A 65 -3.07 -23.24 5.94
C ASN A 65 -3.80 -22.16 6.77
N GLU A 66 -4.92 -21.63 6.29
CA GLU A 66 -5.70 -20.58 6.98
C GLU A 66 -4.88 -19.31 7.29
N LEU A 67 -3.90 -18.97 6.42
CA LEU A 67 -3.05 -17.79 6.52
C LEU A 67 -3.36 -16.72 5.45
N LEU A 68 -4.42 -16.93 4.69
CA LEU A 68 -5.00 -15.94 3.79
C LEU A 68 -6.14 -15.21 4.46
N ALA A 69 -6.34 -13.91 4.20
CA ALA A 69 -7.40 -13.09 4.79
C ALA A 69 -7.49 -13.18 6.32
N THR A 70 -6.36 -13.19 6.99
CA THR A 70 -6.20 -13.50 8.42
C THR A 70 -7.01 -12.61 9.37
N MET A 71 -7.36 -11.39 8.93
CA MET A 71 -8.19 -10.44 9.69
C MET A 71 -9.70 -10.64 9.48
N TRP A 72 -10.11 -11.43 8.46
CA TRP A 72 -11.53 -11.60 8.19
C TRP A 72 -12.20 -12.53 9.23
N PRO A 73 -13.44 -12.22 9.66
CA PRO A 73 -14.22 -13.10 10.51
C PRO A 73 -14.44 -14.47 9.87
N LYS A 74 -14.61 -15.50 10.70
CA LYS A 74 -14.85 -16.89 10.26
C LYS A 74 -16.10 -17.02 9.41
N ASP A 75 -17.14 -16.25 9.71
CA ASP A 75 -18.41 -16.23 8.97
C ASP A 75 -18.24 -15.77 7.52
N TYR A 76 -17.13 -15.13 7.19
CA TYR A 76 -16.79 -14.62 5.85
C TYR A 76 -15.57 -15.31 5.23
N GLY A 77 -15.20 -16.49 5.76
CA GLY A 77 -14.15 -17.34 5.18
C GLY A 77 -12.73 -17.03 5.64
N GLY A 78 -12.54 -16.08 6.55
CA GLY A 78 -11.25 -15.85 7.20
C GLY A 78 -11.06 -16.70 8.46
N PRO A 79 -9.84 -16.84 8.99
CA PRO A 79 -9.59 -17.55 10.25
C PRO A 79 -9.97 -16.72 11.49
N GLY A 80 -10.16 -15.41 11.37
CA GLY A 80 -10.50 -14.51 12.46
C GLY A 80 -9.38 -14.41 13.49
N LEU A 81 -8.13 -14.27 13.04
CA LEU A 81 -6.98 -14.19 13.93
C LEU A 81 -6.98 -12.89 14.74
N SER A 82 -6.44 -12.97 15.94
CA SER A 82 -6.26 -11.82 16.82
C SER A 82 -5.27 -10.79 16.25
N ALA A 83 -5.30 -9.57 16.77
CA ALA A 83 -4.35 -8.52 16.39
C ALA A 83 -2.89 -8.95 16.62
N ASN A 84 -2.60 -9.66 17.72
CA ASN A 84 -1.27 -10.19 18.02
C ASN A 84 -0.79 -11.19 16.96
N GLU A 85 -1.63 -12.15 16.59
CA GLU A 85 -1.29 -13.16 15.58
C GLU A 85 -1.04 -12.51 14.21
N ASN A 86 -1.89 -11.56 13.82
CA ASN A 86 -1.72 -10.82 12.57
C ASN A 86 -0.40 -10.02 12.52
N VAL A 87 -0.01 -9.38 13.63
CA VAL A 87 1.26 -8.66 13.73
C VAL A 87 2.45 -9.62 13.57
N ILE A 88 2.41 -10.77 14.26
CA ILE A 88 3.48 -11.79 14.18
C ILE A 88 3.63 -12.32 12.76
N ILE A 89 2.52 -12.65 12.07
CA ILE A 89 2.55 -13.07 10.67
C ILE A 89 3.21 -12.00 9.81
N ALA A 90 2.79 -10.75 9.94
CA ALA A 90 3.32 -9.65 9.15
C ALA A 90 4.82 -9.41 9.40
N GLU A 91 5.27 -9.49 10.66
CA GLU A 91 6.68 -9.38 11.02
C GLU A 91 7.51 -10.52 10.42
N GLU A 92 7.12 -11.77 10.65
CA GLU A 92 7.90 -12.94 10.23
C GLU A 92 7.91 -13.07 8.70
N PHE A 93 6.77 -12.80 8.02
CA PHE A 93 6.74 -12.78 6.56
C PHE A 93 7.61 -11.66 5.98
N THR A 94 7.57 -10.47 6.58
CA THR A 94 8.42 -9.36 6.10
C THR A 94 9.90 -9.65 6.32
N LYS A 95 10.29 -10.21 7.46
CA LYS A 95 11.66 -10.64 7.73
C LYS A 95 12.14 -11.73 6.76
N ALA A 96 11.26 -12.65 6.42
CA ALA A 96 11.55 -13.71 5.45
C ALA A 96 11.46 -13.23 3.98
N GLY A 97 11.06 -11.98 3.74
CA GLY A 97 10.86 -11.43 2.38
C GLY A 97 9.72 -12.09 1.63
N LEU A 98 8.63 -12.42 2.32
CA LEU A 98 7.46 -13.09 1.79
C LEU A 98 6.27 -12.13 1.61
N PRO A 99 5.45 -12.31 0.57
CA PRO A 99 4.17 -11.60 0.47
C PRO A 99 3.14 -12.23 1.42
N THR A 100 2.16 -11.41 1.84
CA THR A 100 1.04 -11.84 2.69
C THR A 100 -0.15 -12.39 1.90
N GLY A 101 -0.01 -12.52 0.58
CA GLY A 101 -1.04 -13.00 -0.33
C GLY A 101 -0.59 -12.96 -1.78
N GLY A 102 -1.53 -13.08 -2.70
CA GLY A 102 -1.33 -12.97 -4.14
C GLY A 102 -1.18 -11.53 -4.62
N SER A 103 -0.90 -11.36 -5.91
CA SER A 103 -0.62 -10.04 -6.52
C SER A 103 -1.78 -9.05 -6.43
N ASN A 104 -3.04 -9.53 -6.31
CA ASN A 104 -4.23 -8.69 -6.22
C ASN A 104 -4.86 -8.65 -4.82
N ASP A 105 -4.42 -9.50 -3.90
CA ASP A 105 -5.03 -9.63 -2.57
C ASP A 105 -4.96 -8.33 -1.74
N GLY A 106 -4.01 -7.44 -2.04
CA GLY A 106 -3.99 -6.10 -1.46
C GLY A 106 -5.26 -5.31 -1.76
N PHE A 107 -5.78 -5.36 -2.99
CA PHE A 107 -7.04 -4.71 -3.38
C PHE A 107 -8.26 -5.54 -2.97
N GLY A 108 -8.24 -6.84 -3.25
CA GLY A 108 -9.35 -7.75 -2.95
C GLY A 108 -9.54 -7.96 -1.45
N ILE A 109 -8.60 -8.62 -0.81
CA ILE A 109 -8.68 -8.99 0.63
C ILE A 109 -8.45 -7.76 1.51
N GLY A 110 -7.37 -7.01 1.23
CA GLY A 110 -6.91 -5.92 2.11
C GLY A 110 -7.81 -4.69 2.09
N MET A 111 -8.40 -4.34 0.96
CA MET A 111 -9.20 -3.12 0.78
C MET A 111 -10.68 -3.42 0.63
N VAL A 112 -11.14 -3.85 -0.56
CA VAL A 112 -12.58 -3.96 -0.87
C VAL A 112 -13.26 -5.02 0.00
N GLY A 113 -12.61 -6.12 0.31
CA GLY A 113 -13.18 -7.17 1.15
C GLY A 113 -13.45 -6.71 2.58
N ASN A 114 -12.49 -6.03 3.22
CA ASN A 114 -12.72 -5.42 4.53
C ASN A 114 -13.82 -4.34 4.48
N THR A 115 -13.88 -3.57 3.40
CA THR A 115 -14.93 -2.57 3.19
C THR A 115 -16.31 -3.22 3.03
N LEU A 116 -16.40 -4.34 2.31
CA LEU A 116 -17.62 -5.14 2.19
C LEU A 116 -18.07 -5.70 3.55
N ILE A 117 -17.14 -6.21 4.36
CA ILE A 117 -17.44 -6.72 5.70
C ILE A 117 -18.07 -5.64 6.58
N GLU A 118 -17.59 -4.40 6.49
CA GLU A 118 -18.06 -3.28 7.30
C GLU A 118 -19.35 -2.63 6.76
N TRP A 119 -19.42 -2.41 5.43
CA TRP A 119 -20.46 -1.59 4.80
C TRP A 119 -21.40 -2.35 3.87
N GLY A 120 -21.06 -3.56 3.45
CA GLY A 120 -21.86 -4.36 2.53
C GLY A 120 -23.10 -4.95 3.15
N THR A 121 -24.14 -5.19 2.33
CA THR A 121 -25.28 -6.02 2.72
C THR A 121 -24.86 -7.49 2.82
N GLU A 122 -25.65 -8.31 3.49
CA GLU A 122 -25.35 -9.75 3.59
C GLU A 122 -25.35 -10.45 2.22
N GLU A 123 -26.18 -10.00 1.28
CA GLU A 123 -26.20 -10.49 -0.09
C GLU A 123 -24.89 -10.15 -0.81
N GLN A 124 -24.41 -8.91 -0.68
CA GLN A 124 -23.14 -8.48 -1.25
C GLN A 124 -21.95 -9.26 -0.66
N LYS A 125 -21.92 -9.43 0.68
CA LYS A 125 -20.88 -10.22 1.35
C LYS A 125 -20.86 -11.66 0.84
N LYS A 126 -22.01 -12.32 0.77
CA LYS A 126 -22.14 -13.69 0.27
C LYS A 126 -21.76 -13.84 -1.19
N HIS A 127 -21.94 -12.81 -1.99
CA HIS A 127 -21.61 -12.83 -3.42
C HIS A 127 -20.13 -12.61 -3.66
N TYR A 128 -19.54 -11.55 -3.07
CA TYR A 128 -18.20 -11.11 -3.42
C TYR A 128 -17.08 -11.74 -2.59
N LEU A 129 -17.28 -11.93 -1.27
CA LEU A 129 -16.18 -12.37 -0.41
C LEU A 129 -15.61 -13.75 -0.77
N PRO A 130 -16.42 -14.79 -1.08
CA PRO A 130 -15.86 -16.06 -1.53
C PRO A 130 -15.06 -15.94 -2.84
N ARG A 131 -15.54 -15.18 -3.83
CA ARG A 131 -14.88 -14.97 -5.11
C ARG A 131 -13.55 -14.22 -5.00
N ILE A 132 -13.44 -13.30 -4.02
CA ILE A 132 -12.18 -12.65 -3.67
C ILE A 132 -11.19 -13.67 -3.09
N LEU A 133 -11.64 -14.55 -2.19
CA LEU A 133 -10.80 -15.59 -1.59
C LEU A 133 -10.35 -16.64 -2.61
N ASP A 134 -11.23 -17.02 -3.53
CA ASP A 134 -10.92 -17.96 -4.61
C ASP A 134 -9.99 -17.35 -5.68
N GLY A 135 -9.90 -16.01 -5.72
CA GLY A 135 -9.10 -15.28 -6.70
C GLY A 135 -9.77 -15.11 -8.06
N ASP A 136 -11.09 -15.38 -8.15
CA ASP A 136 -11.89 -15.18 -9.37
C ASP A 136 -12.09 -13.68 -9.66
N ASP A 137 -12.28 -12.88 -8.61
CA ASP A 137 -12.49 -11.45 -8.72
C ASP A 137 -11.17 -10.70 -8.43
N LEU A 138 -10.61 -10.10 -9.48
CA LEU A 138 -9.43 -9.25 -9.42
C LEU A 138 -9.85 -7.78 -9.42
N TRP A 139 -9.44 -7.05 -8.41
CA TRP A 139 -9.92 -5.70 -8.13
C TRP A 139 -8.89 -4.61 -8.45
N CYS A 140 -9.38 -3.45 -8.88
CA CYS A 140 -8.58 -2.22 -8.91
C CYS A 140 -9.36 -1.04 -8.35
N GLN A 141 -8.65 0.07 -8.08
CA GLN A 141 -9.19 1.27 -7.46
C GLN A 141 -9.40 2.40 -8.46
N GLY A 142 -10.63 2.91 -8.57
CA GLY A 142 -11.01 4.04 -9.40
C GLY A 142 -11.35 5.29 -8.58
N TYR A 143 -10.36 5.91 -7.95
CA TYR A 143 -10.56 7.10 -7.13
C TYR A 143 -10.12 8.38 -7.84
N SER A 144 -8.82 8.55 -8.04
CA SER A 144 -8.23 9.76 -8.60
C SER A 144 -8.69 10.03 -10.03
N GLU A 145 -8.86 11.32 -10.35
CA GLU A 145 -9.13 11.83 -11.69
C GLU A 145 -8.05 12.81 -12.10
N PRO A 146 -7.89 13.16 -13.39
CA PRO A 146 -6.90 14.14 -13.82
C PRO A 146 -6.97 15.46 -13.07
N GLY A 147 -8.18 15.91 -12.68
CA GLY A 147 -8.44 17.13 -11.91
C GLY A 147 -8.67 16.92 -10.41
N ALA A 148 -8.69 15.67 -9.91
CA ALA A 148 -9.06 15.35 -8.52
C ALA A 148 -8.15 14.26 -7.94
N GLY A 149 -6.94 14.62 -7.55
CA GLY A 149 -5.98 13.76 -6.85
C GLY A 149 -5.91 14.08 -5.37
N SER A 150 -5.17 15.11 -4.98
CA SER A 150 -5.07 15.57 -3.58
C SER A 150 -6.42 16.08 -3.04
N ASP A 151 -7.19 16.75 -3.87
CA ASP A 151 -8.58 17.13 -3.61
C ASP A 151 -9.52 16.07 -4.20
N LEU A 152 -9.47 14.86 -3.66
CA LEU A 152 -10.27 13.73 -4.14
C LEU A 152 -11.76 14.01 -4.10
N ALA A 153 -12.24 14.75 -3.11
CA ALA A 153 -13.65 15.10 -3.00
C ALA A 153 -14.18 15.96 -4.16
N ASN A 154 -13.27 16.52 -4.97
CA ASN A 154 -13.63 17.27 -6.18
C ASN A 154 -13.82 16.37 -7.43
N LEU A 155 -13.88 15.05 -7.26
CA LEU A 155 -14.13 14.12 -8.36
C LEU A 155 -15.41 14.46 -9.13
N GLY A 156 -15.38 14.26 -10.46
CA GLY A 156 -16.46 14.62 -11.39
C GLY A 156 -16.94 13.47 -12.28
N CYS A 157 -16.44 12.24 -12.08
CA CYS A 157 -16.98 11.07 -12.78
C CYS A 157 -18.47 10.96 -12.45
N LYS A 158 -19.31 11.23 -13.45
CA LYS A 158 -20.77 11.34 -13.31
C LYS A 158 -21.37 9.96 -13.15
N ALA A 159 -22.36 9.83 -12.27
CA ALA A 159 -23.15 8.62 -12.11
C ALA A 159 -24.64 8.97 -12.05
N GLU A 160 -25.44 8.51 -13.00
CA GLU A 160 -26.86 8.75 -13.09
C GLU A 160 -27.62 7.43 -13.06
N LEU A 161 -28.74 7.39 -12.35
CA LEU A 161 -29.60 6.23 -12.28
C LEU A 161 -30.49 6.17 -13.53
N ASP A 162 -30.44 5.05 -14.25
CA ASP A 162 -31.28 4.76 -15.42
C ASP A 162 -31.96 3.38 -15.23
N GLY A 163 -33.20 3.43 -14.74
CA GLY A 163 -33.93 2.22 -14.35
C GLY A 163 -33.30 1.54 -13.14
N ASP A 164 -32.81 0.32 -13.33
CA ASP A 164 -32.18 -0.50 -12.28
C ASP A 164 -30.63 -0.51 -12.37
N GLU A 165 -30.06 0.37 -13.18
CA GLU A 165 -28.62 0.49 -13.36
C GLU A 165 -28.12 1.94 -13.19
N TRP A 166 -26.94 2.10 -12.67
CA TRP A 166 -26.19 3.35 -12.72
C TRP A 166 -25.38 3.44 -14.01
N VAL A 167 -25.38 4.60 -14.62
CA VAL A 167 -24.59 4.92 -15.83
C VAL A 167 -23.44 5.83 -15.44
N LEU A 168 -22.20 5.33 -15.60
CA LEU A 168 -21.00 6.06 -15.26
C LEU A 168 -20.39 6.70 -16.51
N ASN A 169 -20.03 7.99 -16.40
CA ASN A 169 -19.34 8.74 -17.44
C ASN A 169 -18.20 9.57 -16.83
N GLY A 170 -16.97 9.40 -17.32
CA GLY A 170 -15.80 10.11 -16.82
C GLY A 170 -14.50 9.37 -17.02
N GLN A 171 -13.48 9.81 -16.30
CA GLN A 171 -12.12 9.23 -16.38
C GLN A 171 -11.54 9.07 -15.00
N LYS A 172 -10.90 7.92 -14.75
CA LYS A 172 -10.03 7.68 -13.60
C LYS A 172 -8.59 7.56 -14.05
N ILE A 173 -7.65 7.92 -13.17
CA ILE A 173 -6.21 7.88 -13.46
C ILE A 173 -5.44 7.29 -12.27
N TRP A 174 -4.24 6.81 -12.54
CA TRP A 174 -3.38 6.14 -11.56
C TRP A 174 -3.98 4.85 -11.01
N THR A 175 -4.84 4.21 -11.78
CA THR A 175 -5.45 2.92 -11.42
C THR A 175 -4.40 1.81 -11.50
N SER A 176 -3.90 1.40 -10.34
CA SER A 176 -2.91 0.31 -10.26
C SER A 176 -3.52 -1.00 -10.73
N SER A 177 -2.79 -1.74 -11.57
CA SER A 177 -3.20 -3.06 -12.10
C SER A 177 -4.54 -3.09 -12.81
N GLY A 178 -5.08 -1.96 -13.26
CA GLY A 178 -6.37 -1.88 -13.94
C GLY A 178 -6.48 -2.77 -15.19
N HIS A 179 -5.37 -3.02 -15.88
CA HIS A 179 -5.29 -3.89 -17.06
C HIS A 179 -5.37 -5.40 -16.73
N LEU A 180 -5.31 -5.77 -15.46
CA LEU A 180 -5.42 -7.14 -14.96
C LEU A 180 -6.73 -7.40 -14.23
N ALA A 181 -7.43 -6.33 -13.82
CA ALA A 181 -8.62 -6.40 -13.00
C ALA A 181 -9.87 -6.68 -13.85
N ASN A 182 -10.80 -7.46 -13.30
CA ASN A 182 -12.15 -7.66 -13.85
C ASN A 182 -13.22 -6.88 -13.06
N TRP A 183 -12.84 -6.28 -11.93
CA TRP A 183 -13.67 -5.41 -11.11
C TRP A 183 -12.94 -4.12 -10.72
N ILE A 184 -13.69 -3.02 -10.65
CA ILE A 184 -13.20 -1.75 -10.12
C ILE A 184 -14.14 -1.23 -9.03
N PHE A 185 -13.58 -0.92 -7.85
CA PHE A 185 -14.32 -0.12 -6.89
C PHE A 185 -14.09 1.36 -7.17
N VAL A 186 -15.17 2.08 -7.47
CA VAL A 186 -15.09 3.41 -8.06
C VAL A 186 -15.97 4.42 -7.34
N LEU A 187 -15.50 5.67 -7.21
CA LEU A 187 -16.28 6.78 -6.70
C LEU A 187 -16.90 7.55 -7.87
N GLY A 188 -18.21 7.76 -7.82
CA GLY A 188 -18.95 8.55 -8.78
C GLY A 188 -19.71 9.72 -8.13
N ARG A 189 -19.90 10.80 -8.88
CA ARG A 189 -20.70 11.97 -8.48
C ARG A 189 -22.16 11.72 -8.81
N THR A 190 -22.99 11.54 -7.78
CA THR A 190 -24.43 11.25 -7.89
C THR A 190 -25.30 12.44 -7.57
N ALA A 191 -24.83 13.40 -6.75
CA ALA A 191 -25.53 14.65 -6.44
C ALA A 191 -24.57 15.84 -6.54
N PRO A 192 -24.43 16.46 -7.72
CA PRO A 192 -23.53 17.60 -7.94
C PRO A 192 -23.98 18.90 -7.25
N GLU A 193 -25.25 18.99 -6.85
CA GLU A 193 -25.83 20.08 -6.09
C GLU A 193 -25.51 20.08 -4.61
N ASP A 194 -25.00 18.96 -4.09
CA ASP A 194 -24.57 18.84 -2.70
C ASP A 194 -23.14 19.35 -2.49
N ALA A 195 -22.75 19.55 -1.23
CA ALA A 195 -21.37 19.86 -0.88
C ALA A 195 -20.43 18.74 -1.33
N LYS A 196 -19.20 19.07 -1.71
CA LYS A 196 -18.32 18.16 -2.45
C LYS A 196 -18.00 16.81 -1.77
N HIS A 197 -18.07 16.73 -0.43
CA HIS A 197 -17.93 15.44 0.29
C HIS A 197 -19.25 14.66 0.39
N GLN A 198 -20.36 15.31 0.11
CA GLN A 198 -21.68 14.73 -0.04
C GLN A 198 -21.92 14.49 -1.53
N GLY A 199 -22.94 13.74 -1.90
CA GLY A 199 -23.23 13.50 -3.32
C GLY A 199 -22.19 12.63 -4.05
N ILE A 200 -21.37 11.87 -3.32
CA ILE A 200 -20.46 10.85 -3.83
C ILE A 200 -21.01 9.48 -3.45
N THR A 201 -21.02 8.55 -4.40
CA THR A 201 -21.43 7.17 -4.19
C THR A 201 -20.28 6.20 -4.49
N PHE A 202 -20.20 5.13 -3.72
CA PHE A 202 -19.20 4.07 -3.89
C PHE A 202 -19.83 2.90 -4.64
N PHE A 203 -19.26 2.52 -5.78
CA PHE A 203 -19.74 1.48 -6.67
C PHE A 203 -18.77 0.33 -6.80
N LEU A 204 -19.29 -0.89 -6.95
CA LEU A 204 -18.57 -2.05 -7.47
C LEU A 204 -18.95 -2.22 -8.94
N CYS A 205 -18.03 -1.91 -9.84
CA CYS A 205 -18.29 -1.89 -11.27
C CYS A 205 -17.56 -3.06 -11.96
N PRO A 206 -18.27 -3.93 -12.72
CA PRO A 206 -17.63 -4.94 -13.56
C PRO A 206 -16.90 -4.23 -14.70
N MET A 207 -15.66 -4.67 -15.01
CA MET A 207 -14.84 -4.03 -16.05
C MET A 207 -14.99 -4.70 -17.42
N ASP A 208 -15.46 -5.95 -17.49
CA ASP A 208 -15.70 -6.65 -18.74
C ASP A 208 -17.06 -6.25 -19.32
N GLN A 209 -17.11 -5.03 -19.88
CA GLN A 209 -18.31 -4.49 -20.52
C GLN A 209 -17.97 -3.44 -21.58
N ALA A 210 -18.88 -3.22 -22.50
CA ALA A 210 -18.81 -2.06 -23.38
C ALA A 210 -18.85 -0.76 -22.55
N GLY A 211 -18.12 0.26 -22.99
CA GLY A 211 -18.07 1.55 -22.29
C GLY A 211 -16.95 1.67 -21.25
N ILE A 212 -16.13 0.65 -21.04
CA ILE A 212 -14.91 0.76 -20.25
C ILE A 212 -13.69 0.55 -21.13
N GLU A 213 -12.78 1.53 -21.13
CA GLU A 213 -11.49 1.44 -21.81
C GLU A 213 -10.36 1.64 -20.79
N VAL A 214 -9.39 0.73 -20.77
CA VAL A 214 -8.21 0.79 -19.89
C VAL A 214 -6.98 1.09 -20.73
N ARG A 215 -6.26 2.16 -20.41
CA ARG A 215 -5.03 2.57 -21.09
C ARG A 215 -3.85 2.57 -20.13
N PRO A 216 -2.83 1.74 -20.35
CA PRO A 216 -1.63 1.73 -19.52
C PRO A 216 -0.86 3.06 -19.60
N ILE A 217 -0.32 3.50 -18.46
CA ILE A 217 0.54 4.67 -18.35
C ILE A 217 1.98 4.19 -18.15
N VAL A 218 2.86 4.51 -19.08
CA VAL A 218 4.29 4.22 -18.92
C VAL A 218 4.93 5.30 -18.04
N ASN A 219 5.48 4.90 -16.90
CA ASN A 219 6.14 5.79 -15.96
C ASN A 219 7.60 6.06 -16.35
N ILE A 220 8.31 6.94 -15.62
CA ILE A 220 9.70 7.32 -15.92
C ILE A 220 10.71 6.17 -15.77
N ALA A 221 10.34 5.07 -15.11
CA ALA A 221 11.14 3.85 -15.01
C ALA A 221 10.84 2.85 -16.14
N GLY A 222 9.95 3.19 -17.09
CA GLY A 222 9.59 2.34 -18.22
C GLY A 222 8.53 1.27 -17.90
N HIS A 223 7.93 1.29 -16.72
CA HIS A 223 6.92 0.34 -16.30
C HIS A 223 5.49 0.90 -16.48
N SER A 224 4.52 0.03 -16.81
CA SER A 224 3.11 0.37 -17.03
C SER A 224 2.18 -0.23 -15.97
N HIS A 225 2.54 -0.04 -14.70
CA HIS A 225 1.74 -0.55 -13.58
C HIS A 225 0.43 0.23 -13.38
N PHE A 226 0.41 1.51 -13.75
CA PHE A 226 -0.75 2.40 -13.62
C PHE A 226 -1.50 2.51 -14.93
N ASN A 227 -2.81 2.83 -14.82
CA ASN A 227 -3.69 2.96 -15.96
C ASN A 227 -4.58 4.20 -15.84
N GLU A 228 -5.00 4.72 -16.99
CA GLU A 228 -6.22 5.50 -17.13
C GLU A 228 -7.38 4.55 -17.37
N VAL A 229 -8.54 4.85 -16.82
CA VAL A 229 -9.78 4.11 -17.04
C VAL A 229 -10.86 5.09 -17.47
N PHE A 230 -11.37 4.90 -18.67
CA PHE A 230 -12.41 5.74 -19.25
C PHE A 230 -13.76 5.03 -19.13
N PHE A 231 -14.77 5.78 -18.70
CA PHE A 231 -16.14 5.33 -18.60
C PHE A 231 -16.99 6.13 -19.62
N SER A 232 -17.64 5.43 -20.54
CA SER A 232 -18.52 5.95 -21.57
C SER A 232 -19.80 5.13 -21.55
N ASP A 233 -20.79 5.61 -20.79
CA ASP A 233 -22.04 4.89 -20.50
C ASP A 233 -21.84 3.51 -19.88
N ALA A 234 -20.81 3.37 -19.02
CA ALA A 234 -20.57 2.12 -18.32
C ALA A 234 -21.68 1.83 -17.31
N ARG A 235 -22.14 0.59 -17.29
CA ARG A 235 -23.30 0.14 -16.50
C ARG A 235 -22.89 -0.52 -15.20
N VAL A 236 -23.54 -0.12 -14.11
CA VAL A 236 -23.35 -0.71 -12.78
C VAL A 236 -24.71 -1.07 -12.20
N PRO A 237 -24.97 -2.34 -11.89
CA PRO A 237 -26.20 -2.74 -11.23
C PRO A 237 -26.48 -1.93 -9.96
N LYS A 238 -27.73 -1.61 -9.71
CA LYS A 238 -28.15 -0.80 -8.56
C LYS A 238 -27.76 -1.40 -7.22
N GLU A 239 -27.76 -2.72 -7.12
CA GLU A 239 -27.33 -3.50 -5.96
C GLU A 239 -25.82 -3.44 -5.71
N ASN A 240 -25.03 -2.94 -6.63
CA ASN A 240 -23.58 -2.81 -6.49
C ASN A 240 -23.12 -1.48 -5.85
N VAL A 241 -24.03 -0.75 -5.24
CA VAL A 241 -23.69 0.37 -4.35
C VAL A 241 -23.32 -0.15 -2.97
N ILE A 242 -22.16 0.26 -2.46
CA ILE A 242 -21.74 -0.05 -1.09
C ILE A 242 -22.10 1.11 -0.17
N GLY A 243 -22.78 0.79 0.93
CA GLY A 243 -23.35 1.77 1.84
C GLY A 243 -24.58 2.44 1.22
N GLN A 244 -24.71 3.75 1.39
CA GLN A 244 -25.84 4.51 0.89
C GLN A 244 -25.48 5.36 -0.33
N VAL A 245 -26.42 5.59 -1.23
CA VAL A 245 -26.28 6.59 -2.29
C VAL A 245 -25.98 7.94 -1.65
N ASN A 246 -25.03 8.67 -2.22
CA ASN A 246 -24.46 9.93 -1.69
C ASN A 246 -23.65 9.78 -0.38
N GLY A 247 -23.51 8.58 0.18
CA GLY A 247 -22.73 8.28 1.39
C GLY A 247 -21.32 7.69 1.12
N GLY A 248 -20.92 7.58 -0.14
CA GLY A 248 -19.69 6.89 -0.57
C GLY A 248 -18.39 7.49 -0.03
N TRP A 249 -18.40 8.76 0.39
CA TRP A 249 -17.22 9.37 1.01
C TRP A 249 -16.84 8.69 2.32
N ALA A 250 -17.80 8.35 3.18
CA ALA A 250 -17.53 7.63 4.43
C ALA A 250 -16.95 6.24 4.15
N VAL A 251 -17.52 5.52 3.17
CA VAL A 251 -17.02 4.20 2.72
C VAL A 251 -15.58 4.32 2.20
N ALA A 252 -15.29 5.34 1.39
CA ALA A 252 -13.94 5.58 0.88
C ALA A 252 -12.92 5.88 2.00
N MET A 253 -13.33 6.63 3.03
CA MET A 253 -12.44 6.92 4.18
C MET A 253 -12.15 5.68 5.01
N THR A 254 -13.12 4.79 5.19
CA THR A 254 -12.93 3.47 5.81
C THR A 254 -11.90 2.66 5.03
N LEU A 255 -12.08 2.51 3.71
CA LEU A 255 -11.16 1.77 2.85
C LEU A 255 -9.72 2.32 2.93
N LEU A 256 -9.55 3.65 2.86
CA LEU A 256 -8.24 4.29 3.00
C LEU A 256 -7.63 4.13 4.41
N GLY A 257 -8.45 3.84 5.42
CA GLY A 257 -8.01 3.47 6.77
C GLY A 257 -7.31 2.12 6.78
N TYR A 258 -7.85 1.14 6.09
CA TYR A 258 -7.25 -0.19 5.94
C TYR A 258 -5.92 -0.15 5.19
N GLU A 259 -5.81 0.65 4.13
CA GLU A 259 -4.57 0.85 3.38
C GLU A 259 -3.40 1.32 4.27
N ARG A 260 -3.66 2.15 5.29
CA ARG A 260 -2.63 2.79 6.12
C ARG A 260 -2.31 2.06 7.43
N GLY A 261 -3.17 1.14 7.86
CA GLY A 261 -3.13 0.62 9.22
C GLY A 261 -1.99 -0.38 9.45
N PHE A 262 -2.10 -1.54 8.86
CA PHE A 262 -1.26 -2.69 9.19
C PHE A 262 0.17 -2.59 8.64
N GLY A 263 0.34 -2.03 7.46
CA GLY A 263 1.66 -1.85 6.83
C GLY A 263 2.64 -0.98 7.63
N ALA A 264 2.14 -0.14 8.53
CA ALA A 264 2.99 0.72 9.36
C ALA A 264 3.87 -0.09 10.34
N THR A 265 3.42 -1.25 10.82
CA THR A 265 4.15 -2.10 11.77
C THR A 265 5.38 -2.77 11.12
N THR A 266 5.31 -3.05 9.82
CA THR A 266 6.37 -3.74 9.07
C THR A 266 7.29 -2.81 8.27
N THR A 267 6.96 -1.53 8.16
CA THR A 267 7.72 -0.53 7.41
C THR A 267 9.20 -0.51 7.79
N TYR A 268 9.51 -0.62 9.08
CA TYR A 268 10.88 -0.66 9.58
C TYR A 268 11.70 -1.78 8.94
N PHE A 269 11.20 -3.01 8.91
CA PHE A 269 11.93 -4.18 8.41
C PHE A 269 12.30 -4.03 6.93
N ARG A 270 11.37 -3.50 6.11
CA ARG A 270 11.60 -3.27 4.69
C ARG A 270 12.68 -2.22 4.45
N TYR A 271 12.59 -1.07 5.12
CA TYR A 271 13.58 0.00 4.97
C TYR A 271 14.91 -0.32 5.65
N ARG A 272 14.93 -1.16 6.67
CA ARG A 272 16.14 -1.67 7.28
C ARG A 272 16.90 -2.58 6.28
N SER A 273 16.22 -3.52 5.65
CA SER A 273 16.80 -4.38 4.61
C SER A 273 17.37 -3.56 3.43
N GLU A 274 16.65 -2.53 3.00
CA GLU A 274 17.14 -1.63 1.94
C GLU A 274 18.38 -0.85 2.37
N LEU A 275 18.42 -0.35 3.61
CA LEU A 275 19.59 0.36 4.16
C LEU A 275 20.80 -0.57 4.30
N ASP A 276 20.61 -1.79 4.77
CA ASP A 276 21.68 -2.77 4.91
C ASP A 276 22.32 -3.07 3.53
N ARG A 277 21.49 -3.27 2.51
CA ARG A 277 21.90 -3.41 1.11
C ARG A 277 22.70 -2.19 0.59
N LEU A 278 22.27 -0.97 0.95
CA LEU A 278 22.98 0.26 0.60
C LEU A 278 24.36 0.34 1.28
N VAL A 279 24.44 -0.05 2.54
CA VAL A 279 25.70 -0.06 3.31
C VAL A 279 26.68 -1.07 2.69
N GLU A 280 26.20 -2.29 2.36
CA GLU A 280 27.00 -3.30 1.66
C GLU A 280 27.55 -2.78 0.32
N MET A 281 26.72 -2.11 -0.48
CA MET A 281 27.16 -1.50 -1.74
C MET A 281 28.20 -0.39 -1.49
N ALA A 282 28.02 0.45 -0.48
CA ALA A 282 28.98 1.50 -0.13
C ALA A 282 30.33 0.92 0.31
N GLN A 283 30.32 -0.18 1.08
CA GLN A 283 31.53 -0.90 1.48
C GLN A 283 32.24 -1.52 0.28
N ALA A 284 31.49 -2.24 -0.57
CA ALA A 284 32.07 -2.88 -1.77
C ALA A 284 32.73 -1.88 -2.74
N LYS A 285 32.20 -0.64 -2.79
CA LYS A 285 32.76 0.43 -3.63
C LYS A 285 33.79 1.30 -2.90
N GLY A 286 34.18 1.00 -1.67
CA GLY A 286 35.14 1.80 -0.88
C GLY A 286 34.63 3.20 -0.52
N ARG A 287 33.31 3.45 -0.61
CA ARG A 287 32.69 4.77 -0.39
C ARG A 287 32.45 5.08 1.09
N THR A 288 32.61 4.11 1.97
CA THR A 288 32.49 4.29 3.43
C THR A 288 33.61 5.13 4.04
N GLU A 289 34.72 5.35 3.31
CA GLU A 289 35.80 6.24 3.73
C GLU A 289 35.47 7.73 3.47
N ASP A 290 34.52 8.03 2.58
CA ASP A 290 34.07 9.39 2.30
C ASP A 290 33.24 9.93 3.49
N PRO A 291 33.69 11.00 4.19
CA PRO A 291 32.98 11.53 5.35
C PRO A 291 31.55 11.99 5.02
N SER A 292 31.32 12.50 3.81
CA SER A 292 29.98 12.96 3.37
C SER A 292 29.03 11.77 3.23
N ILE A 293 29.47 10.68 2.61
CA ILE A 293 28.69 9.44 2.47
C ILE A 293 28.41 8.86 3.86
N ARG A 294 29.41 8.78 4.73
CA ARG A 294 29.23 8.27 6.10
C ARG A 294 28.19 9.06 6.89
N GLN A 295 28.22 10.38 6.81
CA GLN A 295 27.25 11.24 7.50
C GLN A 295 25.82 11.01 7.00
N ARG A 296 25.66 10.84 5.69
CA ARG A 296 24.34 10.56 5.09
C ARG A 296 23.84 9.14 5.43
N LEU A 297 24.71 8.15 5.50
CA LEU A 297 24.36 6.79 5.97
C LEU A 297 23.92 6.82 7.44
N ALA A 298 24.62 7.60 8.31
CA ALA A 298 24.22 7.77 9.70
C ALA A 298 22.84 8.44 9.83
N TRP A 299 22.54 9.43 8.98
CA TRP A 299 21.20 10.03 8.90
C TRP A 299 20.15 9.00 8.47
N CYS A 300 20.45 8.17 7.46
CA CYS A 300 19.56 7.10 7.00
C CYS A 300 19.27 6.12 8.14
N HIS A 301 20.28 5.68 8.88
CA HIS A 301 20.11 4.82 10.04
C HIS A 301 19.17 5.44 11.08
N SER A 302 19.38 6.72 11.43
CA SER A 302 18.52 7.43 12.38
C SER A 302 17.06 7.47 11.91
N LYS A 303 16.82 7.66 10.62
CA LYS A 303 15.47 7.68 10.04
C LYS A 303 14.79 6.32 10.06
N VAL A 304 15.53 5.25 9.80
CA VAL A 304 15.02 3.88 9.89
C VAL A 304 14.67 3.52 11.33
N GLU A 305 15.49 3.91 12.32
CA GLU A 305 15.15 3.73 13.74
C GLU A 305 13.90 4.53 14.15
N ILE A 306 13.69 5.73 13.61
CA ILE A 306 12.44 6.49 13.82
C ILE A 306 11.24 5.70 13.26
N MET A 307 11.37 5.04 12.09
CA MET A 307 10.29 4.18 11.57
C MET A 307 9.98 3.02 12.51
N ARG A 308 11.00 2.42 13.15
CA ARG A 308 10.83 1.38 14.16
C ARG A 308 9.95 1.86 15.31
N TRP A 309 10.28 3.02 15.89
CA TRP A 309 9.53 3.58 17.02
C TRP A 309 8.10 3.99 16.62
N LEU A 310 7.91 4.56 15.44
CA LEU A 310 6.58 4.89 14.92
C LEU A 310 5.75 3.62 14.69
N GLY A 311 6.34 2.56 14.16
CA GLY A 311 5.69 1.25 13.99
C GLY A 311 5.25 0.65 15.33
N GLN A 312 6.09 0.74 16.37
CA GLN A 312 5.75 0.27 17.72
C GLN A 312 4.60 1.07 18.36
N GLN A 313 4.52 2.38 18.12
CA GLN A 313 3.37 3.18 18.57
C GLN A 313 2.07 2.74 17.90
N VAL A 314 2.11 2.48 16.59
CA VAL A 314 0.96 1.98 15.84
C VAL A 314 0.55 0.60 16.38
N LEU A 315 1.52 -0.29 16.59
CA LEU A 315 1.30 -1.60 17.18
C LEU A 315 0.60 -1.49 18.54
N THR A 316 1.10 -0.64 19.43
CA THR A 316 0.50 -0.43 20.76
C THR A 316 -0.96 0.02 20.64
N SER A 317 -1.29 0.93 19.71
CA SER A 317 -2.67 1.35 19.47
C SER A 317 -3.55 0.17 19.02
N PHE A 318 -3.08 -0.66 18.09
CA PHE A 318 -3.81 -1.86 17.66
C PHE A 318 -4.06 -2.84 18.79
N LEU A 319 -3.04 -3.11 19.62
CA LEU A 319 -3.17 -4.03 20.76
C LEU A 319 -4.15 -3.51 21.83
N ASN A 320 -4.35 -2.22 21.92
CA ASN A 320 -5.35 -1.57 22.77
C ASN A 320 -6.73 -1.48 22.11
N GLY A 321 -6.91 -1.99 20.89
CA GLY A 321 -8.17 -1.87 20.14
C GLY A 321 -8.44 -0.48 19.57
N GLU A 322 -7.41 0.37 19.48
CA GLU A 322 -7.51 1.74 18.96
C GLU A 322 -7.13 1.78 17.47
N ALA A 323 -7.84 2.57 16.69
CA ALA A 323 -7.42 2.86 15.31
C ALA A 323 -6.18 3.77 15.30
N PRO A 324 -5.25 3.61 14.33
CA PRO A 324 -4.02 4.42 14.24
C PRO A 324 -4.29 5.94 14.14
N GLY A 325 -5.43 6.32 13.60
CA GLY A 325 -5.88 7.70 13.49
C GLY A 325 -4.93 8.60 12.68
N PRO A 326 -5.03 9.93 12.84
CA PRO A 326 -4.23 10.92 12.09
C PRO A 326 -2.73 10.80 12.31
N LYS A 327 -2.28 10.18 13.40
CA LYS A 327 -0.84 9.96 13.71
C LYS A 327 -0.14 9.10 12.66
N SER A 328 -0.87 8.23 11.92
CA SER A 328 -0.32 7.45 10.79
C SER A 328 0.31 8.34 9.71
N SER A 329 -0.15 9.59 9.58
CA SER A 329 0.43 10.58 8.65
C SER A 329 1.90 10.89 8.93
N ILE A 330 2.36 10.78 10.19
CA ILE A 330 3.75 10.98 10.58
C ILE A 330 4.63 9.89 9.96
N GLY A 331 4.17 8.64 10.04
CA GLY A 331 4.85 7.50 9.42
C GLY A 331 5.00 7.68 7.91
N LYS A 332 3.88 8.00 7.21
CA LYS A 332 3.87 8.24 5.76
C LYS A 332 4.83 9.36 5.35
N LEU A 333 4.79 10.49 6.03
CA LEU A 333 5.69 11.62 5.75
C LEU A 333 7.15 11.22 5.95
N ASN A 334 7.47 10.51 7.06
CA ASN A 334 8.84 10.11 7.37
C ASN A 334 9.41 9.15 6.33
N TRP A 335 8.70 8.04 6.00
CA TRP A 335 9.25 7.07 5.07
C TRP A 335 9.35 7.59 3.64
N SER A 336 8.41 8.41 3.18
CA SER A 336 8.43 8.90 1.79
C SER A 336 9.54 9.93 1.53
N GLU A 337 9.80 10.83 2.48
CA GLU A 337 10.91 11.76 2.41
C GLU A 337 12.27 11.05 2.57
N TYR A 338 12.33 10.05 3.46
CA TYR A 338 13.50 9.19 3.61
C TYR A 338 13.82 8.45 2.31
N HIS A 339 12.83 7.77 1.71
CA HIS A 339 13.04 6.93 0.54
C HIS A 339 13.54 7.74 -0.66
N ARG A 340 13.04 8.95 -0.85
CA ARG A 340 13.59 9.88 -1.84
C ARG A 340 15.07 10.15 -1.59
N THR A 341 15.46 10.41 -0.34
CA THR A 341 16.83 10.79 0.03
C THR A 341 17.80 9.59 -0.02
N VAL A 342 17.38 8.42 0.45
CA VAL A 342 18.23 7.20 0.45
C VAL A 342 18.51 6.72 -0.98
N THR A 343 17.53 6.83 -1.88
CA THR A 343 17.74 6.45 -3.29
C THR A 343 18.59 7.48 -4.04
N GLU A 344 18.57 8.77 -3.68
CA GLU A 344 19.56 9.75 -4.15
C GLU A 344 20.97 9.40 -3.67
N LEU A 345 21.12 9.02 -2.40
CA LEU A 345 22.40 8.58 -1.86
C LEU A 345 22.93 7.34 -2.58
N SER A 346 22.06 6.42 -2.99
CA SER A 346 22.49 5.24 -3.76
C SER A 346 23.15 5.61 -5.08
N LEU A 347 22.63 6.60 -5.80
CA LEU A 347 23.23 7.07 -7.05
C LEU A 347 24.57 7.78 -6.79
N ASP A 348 24.71 8.55 -5.72
CA ASP A 348 25.99 9.18 -5.35
C ASP A 348 27.04 8.13 -4.96
N ILE A 349 26.66 7.04 -4.34
CA ILE A 349 27.56 5.89 -4.04
C ILE A 349 27.96 5.19 -5.32
N LEU A 350 27.03 4.96 -6.25
CA LEU A 350 27.31 4.37 -7.57
C LEU A 350 28.20 5.27 -8.42
N GLY A 351 28.07 6.61 -8.31
CA GLY A 351 28.83 7.54 -9.10
C GLY A 351 28.57 7.38 -10.61
N ALA A 352 29.62 7.25 -11.42
CA ALA A 352 29.48 7.11 -12.88
C ALA A 352 28.74 5.81 -13.29
N ASP A 353 28.78 4.78 -12.50
CA ASP A 353 28.07 3.52 -12.79
C ASP A 353 26.56 3.72 -12.81
N ALA A 354 26.03 4.74 -12.11
CA ALA A 354 24.60 5.10 -12.16
C ALA A 354 24.12 5.60 -13.55
N MET A 355 25.02 5.82 -14.49
CA MET A 355 24.66 6.20 -15.86
C MET A 355 24.30 5.00 -16.75
N VAL A 356 24.51 3.78 -16.26
CA VAL A 356 24.28 2.54 -17.02
C VAL A 356 23.48 1.56 -16.18
N MET A 357 22.36 1.08 -16.74
CA MET A 357 21.55 0.04 -16.12
C MET A 357 22.18 -1.33 -16.42
N GLU A 358 22.84 -1.91 -15.43
CA GLU A 358 23.39 -3.25 -15.48
C GLU A 358 22.61 -4.20 -14.58
N GLY A 359 22.48 -5.45 -15.02
CA GLY A 359 21.67 -6.48 -14.37
C GLY A 359 20.25 -6.57 -14.95
N ASP A 360 19.42 -7.40 -14.32
CA ASP A 360 18.04 -7.58 -14.77
C ASP A 360 17.24 -6.28 -14.61
N THR A 361 16.73 -5.76 -15.71
CA THR A 361 15.91 -4.54 -15.74
C THR A 361 14.46 -4.82 -15.31
N ALA A 362 14.05 -6.10 -15.20
CA ALA A 362 12.73 -6.51 -14.74
C ALA A 362 12.50 -6.33 -13.23
N TYR A 363 13.52 -5.92 -12.48
CA TYR A 363 13.33 -5.48 -11.09
C TYR A 363 12.53 -4.17 -11.07
N ALA A 364 11.23 -4.31 -11.26
CA ALA A 364 10.32 -3.20 -11.08
C ALA A 364 10.34 -2.78 -9.60
N ALA A 365 10.77 -1.56 -9.32
CA ALA A 365 10.61 -1.01 -7.99
C ALA A 365 9.12 -0.86 -7.69
N GLY A 366 8.68 -1.46 -6.58
CA GLY A 366 7.36 -1.21 -6.02
C GLY A 366 7.23 0.22 -5.50
N LEU A 367 6.06 0.53 -4.96
CA LEU A 367 5.83 1.79 -4.26
C LEU A 367 6.43 1.68 -2.84
N GLY A 368 7.67 2.08 -2.66
CA GLY A 368 8.38 2.02 -1.37
C GLY A 368 9.73 1.30 -1.46
N ALA A 369 10.25 0.83 -0.33
CA ALA A 369 11.51 0.11 -0.27
C ALA A 369 11.49 -1.13 -1.17
N ALA A 370 12.63 -1.44 -1.78
CA ALA A 370 12.78 -2.65 -2.58
C ALA A 370 12.49 -3.90 -1.74
N ASP A 371 11.93 -4.92 -2.39
CA ASP A 371 11.64 -6.20 -1.76
C ASP A 371 12.93 -6.85 -1.24
N ALA A 372 12.84 -7.59 -0.13
CA ALA A 372 13.96 -8.37 0.39
C ALA A 372 14.48 -9.36 -0.67
N GLY A 373 15.80 -9.49 -0.76
CA GLY A 373 16.44 -10.31 -1.78
C GLY A 373 16.70 -9.60 -3.12
N THR A 374 16.24 -8.35 -3.31
CA THR A 374 16.58 -7.57 -4.50
C THR A 374 18.11 -7.38 -4.58
N PRO A 375 18.76 -7.74 -5.70
CA PRO A 375 20.23 -7.67 -5.81
C PRO A 375 20.74 -6.23 -5.84
N ASN A 376 22.02 -6.06 -5.46
CA ASN A 376 22.74 -4.78 -5.49
C ASN A 376 23.27 -4.44 -6.91
N THR A 377 22.35 -4.37 -7.89
CA THR A 377 22.66 -3.96 -9.27
C THR A 377 22.36 -2.48 -9.50
N THR A 378 22.99 -1.88 -10.51
CA THR A 378 22.69 -0.49 -10.89
C THR A 378 21.24 -0.36 -11.36
N SER A 379 20.70 -1.33 -12.12
CA SER A 379 19.29 -1.37 -12.54
C SER A 379 18.34 -1.30 -11.36
N ALA A 380 18.55 -2.11 -10.31
CA ALA A 380 17.67 -2.13 -9.14
C ALA A 380 17.66 -0.77 -8.40
N TRP A 381 18.82 -0.14 -8.21
CA TRP A 381 18.91 1.15 -7.55
C TRP A 381 18.37 2.32 -8.39
N ILE A 382 18.63 2.32 -9.71
CA ILE A 382 18.08 3.33 -10.63
C ILE A 382 16.56 3.22 -10.66
N ASN A 383 15.98 2.02 -10.77
CA ASN A 383 14.54 1.83 -10.74
C ASN A 383 13.95 2.29 -9.39
N SER A 384 14.58 1.96 -8.26
CA SER A 384 14.16 2.45 -6.93
C SER A 384 14.22 3.97 -6.85
N PHE A 385 15.28 4.61 -7.38
CA PHE A 385 15.40 6.07 -7.44
C PHE A 385 14.28 6.71 -8.26
N LEU A 386 13.99 6.21 -9.45
CA LEU A 386 12.92 6.72 -10.30
C LEU A 386 11.54 6.55 -9.65
N ALA A 387 11.24 5.38 -9.09
CA ALA A 387 9.99 5.10 -8.42
C ALA A 387 9.79 5.93 -7.14
N ALA A 388 10.85 6.16 -6.36
CA ALA A 388 10.80 6.93 -5.10
C ALA A 388 10.34 8.38 -5.29
N ARG A 389 10.43 8.95 -6.51
CA ARG A 389 9.93 10.31 -6.82
C ARG A 389 8.42 10.43 -6.56
N SER A 390 7.65 9.38 -6.79
CA SER A 390 6.21 9.35 -6.57
C SER A 390 5.82 9.22 -5.10
N GLY A 391 6.69 8.69 -4.23
CA GLY A 391 6.40 8.41 -2.83
C GLY A 391 5.95 9.61 -2.00
N THR A 392 6.40 10.83 -2.34
CA THR A 392 5.99 12.07 -1.69
C THR A 392 4.70 12.66 -2.27
N ILE A 393 4.09 12.00 -3.27
CA ILE A 393 2.92 12.48 -4.03
C ILE A 393 1.70 11.59 -3.74
N TYR A 394 1.77 10.27 -4.01
CA TYR A 394 0.64 9.37 -3.83
C TYR A 394 0.26 9.14 -2.36
N ALA A 395 -0.91 8.59 -2.10
CA ALA A 395 -1.47 8.32 -0.76
C ALA A 395 -1.46 9.57 0.16
N GLY A 396 -1.71 10.75 -0.42
CA GLY A 396 -1.60 12.05 0.20
C GLY A 396 -0.20 12.63 0.12
N THR A 397 -0.06 13.78 -0.54
CA THR A 397 1.24 14.46 -0.72
C THR A 397 1.88 14.81 0.63
N SER A 398 3.20 15.05 0.63
CA SER A 398 3.90 15.55 1.82
C SER A 398 3.22 16.80 2.42
N GLN A 399 2.64 17.67 1.58
CA GLN A 399 1.89 18.86 2.01
C GLN A 399 0.58 18.46 2.70
N VAL A 400 -0.21 17.56 2.09
CA VAL A 400 -1.44 17.04 2.69
C VAL A 400 -1.15 16.35 4.04
N GLN A 401 -0.07 15.55 4.12
CA GLN A 401 0.31 14.92 5.38
C GLN A 401 0.66 15.95 6.47
N ARG A 402 1.38 17.02 6.10
CA ARG A 402 1.70 18.12 7.04
C ARG A 402 0.44 18.85 7.52
N ASN A 403 -0.53 19.09 6.64
CA ASN A 403 -1.82 19.68 7.02
C ASN A 403 -2.58 18.76 7.99
N ILE A 404 -2.68 17.46 7.70
CA ILE A 404 -3.32 16.50 8.62
C ILE A 404 -2.62 16.49 9.98
N ILE A 405 -1.29 16.48 10.02
CA ILE A 405 -0.53 16.51 11.26
C ILE A 405 -0.79 17.83 12.00
N GLY A 406 -0.71 18.97 11.31
CA GLY A 406 -0.96 20.28 11.89
C GLY A 406 -2.34 20.40 12.50
N GLU A 407 -3.38 20.10 11.71
CA GLU A 407 -4.77 20.30 12.12
C GLU A 407 -5.28 19.25 13.11
N ARG A 408 -4.96 17.95 12.86
CA ARG A 408 -5.60 16.83 13.59
C ARG A 408 -4.74 16.23 14.69
N VAL A 409 -3.40 16.41 14.65
CA VAL A 409 -2.49 15.90 15.69
C VAL A 409 -2.06 17.02 16.62
N LEU A 410 -1.70 18.19 16.06
CA LEU A 410 -1.24 19.35 16.84
C LEU A 410 -2.37 20.32 17.21
N GLY A 411 -3.57 20.18 16.64
CA GLY A 411 -4.73 21.03 16.92
C GLY A 411 -4.59 22.49 16.40
N LEU A 412 -3.76 22.70 15.37
CA LEU A 412 -3.62 24.00 14.75
C LEU A 412 -4.90 24.42 14.01
N PRO A 413 -5.19 25.72 13.90
CA PRO A 413 -6.34 26.21 13.15
C PRO A 413 -6.29 25.78 11.68
N LYS A 414 -7.46 25.45 11.13
CA LYS A 414 -7.61 25.22 9.69
C LYS A 414 -7.54 26.55 8.93
N GLU A 415 -6.98 26.49 7.72
CA GLU A 415 -7.06 27.61 6.81
C GLU A 415 -8.50 27.83 6.35
N PRO A 416 -8.92 29.10 6.09
CA PRO A 416 -10.20 29.40 5.47
C PRO A 416 -10.32 28.70 4.11
N ARG A 417 -11.47 28.11 3.85
CA ARG A 417 -11.74 27.38 2.61
C ARG A 417 -12.57 28.20 1.64
N ALA A 418 -12.07 28.32 0.41
CA ALA A 418 -12.79 29.01 -0.68
C ALA A 418 -13.76 28.07 -1.44
N ASP A 419 -13.73 26.76 -1.12
CA ASP A 419 -14.46 25.69 -1.80
C ASP A 419 -15.62 25.14 -0.95
N GLU A 420 -16.21 25.97 -0.12
CA GLU A 420 -17.44 25.67 0.63
C GLU A 420 -18.69 25.93 -0.24
N GLY A 421 -19.65 25.00 -0.20
CA GLY A 421 -20.90 25.11 -0.96
C GLY A 421 -21.14 23.90 -1.88
N PRO A 422 -22.16 23.99 -2.79
CA PRO A 422 -22.46 22.98 -3.78
C PRO A 422 -21.25 22.70 -4.69
N TRP A 423 -21.00 21.41 -4.98
CA TRP A 423 -19.84 21.02 -5.79
C TRP A 423 -19.87 21.65 -7.20
N ASN A 424 -21.03 21.76 -7.84
CA ASN A 424 -21.19 22.35 -9.16
C ASN A 424 -20.95 23.87 -9.20
N GLU A 425 -20.96 24.55 -8.06
CA GLU A 425 -20.75 25.99 -7.91
C GLU A 425 -19.34 26.34 -7.40
N THR A 426 -18.59 25.35 -6.91
CA THR A 426 -17.22 25.58 -6.44
C THR A 426 -16.24 25.76 -7.60
N LEU A 427 -15.19 26.58 -7.41
CA LEU A 427 -14.12 26.76 -8.40
C LEU A 427 -13.40 25.42 -8.65
N ARG A 428 -13.28 25.05 -9.92
CA ARG A 428 -12.61 23.81 -10.38
C ARG A 428 -11.22 24.11 -10.88
#